data_0eb3d7af86859f9d9f363c6a7ff14d45
#
_entry.id   0eb3d7af86859f9d9f363c6a7ff14d45
#
_cell.length_a   1.000
_cell.length_b   1.000
_cell.length_c   1.000
_cell.angle_alpha   90.00
_cell.angle_beta   90.00
_cell.angle_gamma   90.00
#
_symmetry.space_group_name_H-M   'P 1'
#
loop_
_entity.id
_entity.type
_entity.pdbx_description
1 polymer ?
#
loop_
_entity_poly.entity_id
_entity_poly.type
_entity_poly.pdbx_seq_one_letter_code
_entity_poly.pdbx_strand_id
1 'polypeptide(L)'
;MRNRALDHVYGNLDKNHKDEFTLAPFLVVVTDPRLRMIMQEQADIHLPEELKFLLDAQLKEADCMVLNKIDLMSDEEVDRYVKFLKEACPDIPVFPISAKEKIGLEQVADYVLTAESRVNITDIGYGKPEFVAAEKSMSWFNRNVFITAKDGKAFDGNELVDDLIDEIRNGLIANKRNVPHLKTFAVGKENDYGKFSLIGVDYDIIHDQELKEETEKLRLVVNARAVCESDLLLDIVDDAFDVVAEKYNVKIKVFFSECFGMMDEGRH
;
A
#
# COMPACT_ATOMS: atom_id res chain seq x y z
N MET A 1 6.15 -2.92 -14.28
CA MET A 1 7.10 -2.26 -13.34
C MET A 1 8.48 -2.88 -13.38
N ARG A 2 8.59 -4.22 -13.47
CA ARG A 2 9.85 -4.94 -13.63
C ARG A 2 10.64 -4.46 -14.85
N ASN A 3 10.01 -4.37 -16.02
CA ASN A 3 10.67 -3.92 -17.25
C ASN A 3 11.30 -2.54 -17.10
N ARG A 4 10.64 -1.61 -16.41
CA ARG A 4 11.19 -0.27 -16.19
C ARG A 4 12.42 -0.28 -15.28
N ALA A 5 12.41 -1.11 -14.23
CA ALA A 5 13.58 -1.29 -13.38
C ALA A 5 14.73 -1.97 -14.14
N LEU A 6 14.41 -2.97 -14.97
CA LEU A 6 15.40 -3.65 -15.81
C LEU A 6 15.98 -2.71 -16.86
N ASP A 7 15.16 -1.92 -17.55
CA ASP A 7 15.65 -1.03 -18.62
C ASP A 7 16.46 0.15 -18.07
N HIS A 8 16.02 0.78 -16.98
CA HIS A 8 16.63 2.01 -16.49
C HIS A 8 17.74 1.81 -15.45
N VAL A 9 17.68 0.74 -14.67
CA VAL A 9 18.66 0.47 -13.62
C VAL A 9 19.58 -0.69 -14.03
N TYR A 10 19.01 -1.86 -14.22
CA TYR A 10 19.77 -3.09 -14.43
C TYR A 10 20.33 -3.21 -15.84
N GLY A 11 19.67 -2.67 -16.87
CA GLY A 11 20.21 -2.68 -18.24
C GLY A 11 21.53 -1.93 -18.37
N ASN A 12 21.72 -0.87 -17.58
CA ASN A 12 23.00 -0.16 -17.53
C ASN A 12 24.06 -0.91 -16.72
N LEU A 13 23.66 -1.60 -15.66
CA LEU A 13 24.56 -2.43 -14.86
C LEU A 13 25.00 -3.67 -15.66
N ASP A 14 24.06 -4.35 -16.34
CA ASP A 14 24.36 -5.53 -17.17
C ASP A 14 25.33 -5.22 -18.31
N LYS A 15 25.22 -4.05 -18.94
CA LYS A 15 26.14 -3.63 -20.02
C LYS A 15 27.56 -3.39 -19.55
N ASN A 16 27.74 -2.88 -18.33
CA ASN A 16 29.04 -2.40 -17.86
C ASN A 16 29.70 -3.35 -16.85
N HIS A 17 28.92 -4.23 -16.20
CA HIS A 17 29.35 -5.04 -15.06
C HIS A 17 28.77 -6.47 -15.09
N LYS A 18 28.57 -7.02 -16.26
CA LYS A 18 27.88 -8.30 -16.50
C LYS A 18 28.41 -9.46 -15.67
N ASP A 19 29.72 -9.47 -15.38
CA ASP A 19 30.38 -10.56 -14.67
C ASP A 19 30.50 -10.32 -13.15
N GLU A 20 29.98 -9.18 -12.65
CA GLU A 20 30.14 -8.78 -11.25
C GLU A 20 28.90 -9.07 -10.39
N PHE A 21 27.72 -9.26 -11.00
CA PHE A 21 26.48 -9.53 -10.28
C PHE A 21 25.48 -10.34 -11.10
N THR A 22 24.57 -10.98 -10.40
CA THR A 22 23.44 -11.73 -10.95
C THR A 22 22.13 -11.07 -10.50
N LEU A 23 21.13 -11.05 -11.37
CA LEU A 23 19.81 -10.55 -10.98
C LEU A 23 19.09 -11.57 -10.10
N ALA A 24 18.75 -11.17 -8.91
CA ALA A 24 17.86 -11.94 -8.04
C ALA A 24 16.44 -12.04 -8.61
N PRO A 25 15.69 -13.08 -8.27
CA PRO A 25 14.28 -13.21 -8.66
C PRO A 25 13.44 -11.99 -8.28
N PHE A 26 12.53 -11.60 -9.16
CA PHE A 26 11.58 -10.53 -8.91
C PHE A 26 10.40 -11.05 -8.10
N LEU A 27 10.26 -10.56 -6.87
CA LEU A 27 9.18 -10.92 -5.97
C LEU A 27 7.97 -10.02 -6.16
N VAL A 28 6.79 -10.61 -6.28
CA VAL A 28 5.52 -9.90 -6.15
C VAL A 28 4.86 -10.28 -4.84
N VAL A 29 4.79 -9.33 -3.92
CA VAL A 29 4.12 -9.52 -2.63
C VAL A 29 2.65 -9.17 -2.78
N VAL A 30 1.78 -10.11 -2.42
CA VAL A 30 0.33 -9.96 -2.40
C VAL A 30 -0.21 -10.14 -0.98
N THR A 31 -1.36 -9.56 -0.72
CA THR A 31 -2.08 -9.68 0.55
C THR A 31 -3.55 -9.95 0.29
N ASP A 32 -4.29 -10.40 1.30
CA ASP A 32 -5.72 -10.69 1.21
C ASP A 32 -6.53 -9.59 0.49
N PRO A 33 -6.45 -8.28 0.85
CA PRO A 33 -7.27 -7.28 0.18
C PRO A 33 -7.03 -7.17 -1.31
N ARG A 34 -5.76 -7.32 -1.71
CA ARG A 34 -5.40 -7.28 -3.13
C ARG A 34 -5.96 -8.47 -3.88
N LEU A 35 -5.94 -9.65 -3.27
CA LEU A 35 -6.49 -10.85 -3.89
C LEU A 35 -8.00 -10.80 -3.97
N ARG A 36 -8.70 -10.33 -2.93
CA ARG A 36 -10.16 -10.09 -2.99
C ARG A 36 -10.53 -9.11 -4.10
N MET A 37 -9.75 -8.05 -4.30
CA MET A 37 -9.95 -7.12 -5.41
C MET A 37 -9.81 -7.82 -6.77
N ILE A 38 -8.76 -8.62 -6.97
CA ILE A 38 -8.52 -9.34 -8.23
C ILE A 38 -9.63 -10.38 -8.48
N MET A 39 -10.06 -11.08 -7.44
CA MET A 39 -11.11 -12.12 -7.50
C MET A 39 -12.52 -11.54 -7.55
N GLN A 40 -12.68 -10.22 -7.45
CA GLN A 40 -13.99 -9.53 -7.42
C GLN A 40 -14.91 -9.99 -6.29
N GLU A 41 -14.35 -10.31 -5.13
CA GLU A 41 -15.11 -10.79 -3.96
C GLU A 41 -15.72 -9.64 -3.13
N GLN A 42 -15.47 -8.39 -3.49
CA GLN A 42 -16.08 -7.23 -2.85
C GLN A 42 -17.29 -6.76 -3.63
N ALA A 43 -18.50 -7.10 -3.13
CA ALA A 43 -19.76 -6.90 -3.83
C ALA A 43 -20.14 -5.43 -4.06
N ASP A 44 -19.69 -4.50 -3.19
CA ASP A 44 -20.15 -3.11 -3.17
C ASP A 44 -19.14 -2.11 -3.77
N ILE A 45 -17.92 -2.56 -4.09
CA ILE A 45 -16.87 -1.72 -4.61
C ILE A 45 -16.47 -2.20 -5.99
N HIS A 46 -16.92 -1.49 -7.01
CA HIS A 46 -16.57 -1.79 -8.39
C HIS A 46 -15.09 -1.45 -8.63
N LEU A 47 -14.27 -2.48 -8.90
CA LEU A 47 -12.91 -2.29 -9.35
C LEU A 47 -12.93 -1.93 -10.85
N PRO A 48 -12.36 -0.80 -11.29
CA PRO A 48 -12.21 -0.51 -12.70
C PRO A 48 -11.49 -1.65 -13.45
N GLU A 49 -11.98 -2.02 -14.62
CA GLU A 49 -11.38 -3.13 -15.42
C GLU A 49 -9.90 -2.86 -15.72
N GLU A 50 -9.55 -1.59 -15.91
CA GLU A 50 -8.18 -1.16 -16.14
C GLU A 50 -7.27 -1.46 -14.95
N LEU A 51 -7.77 -1.28 -13.72
CA LEU A 51 -7.01 -1.59 -12.52
C LEU A 51 -6.83 -3.09 -12.33
N LYS A 52 -7.84 -3.87 -12.66
CA LYS A 52 -7.75 -5.34 -12.68
C LYS A 52 -6.67 -5.80 -13.67
N PHE A 53 -6.68 -5.24 -14.87
CA PHE A 53 -5.63 -5.50 -15.85
C PHE A 53 -4.23 -5.24 -15.29
N LEU A 54 -4.04 -4.11 -14.62
CA LEU A 54 -2.75 -3.76 -14.00
C LEU A 54 -2.33 -4.77 -12.91
N LEU A 55 -3.27 -5.21 -12.08
CA LEU A 55 -3.01 -6.18 -11.02
C LEU A 55 -2.62 -7.56 -11.60
N ASP A 56 -3.35 -8.03 -12.61
CA ASP A 56 -3.05 -9.27 -13.35
C ASP A 56 -1.68 -9.22 -14.03
N ALA A 57 -1.39 -8.08 -14.67
CA ALA A 57 -0.10 -7.87 -15.32
C ALA A 57 1.07 -7.93 -14.32
N GLN A 58 0.90 -7.36 -13.12
CA GLN A 58 1.91 -7.41 -12.09
C GLN A 58 2.18 -8.83 -11.57
N LEU A 59 1.15 -9.71 -11.51
CA LEU A 59 1.35 -11.11 -11.14
C LEU A 59 2.19 -11.84 -12.20
N LYS A 60 1.95 -11.57 -13.47
CA LYS A 60 2.68 -12.20 -14.59
C LYS A 60 4.14 -11.75 -14.71
N GLU A 61 4.50 -10.59 -14.16
CA GLU A 61 5.90 -10.14 -14.08
C GLU A 61 6.74 -10.87 -13.02
N ALA A 62 6.12 -11.56 -12.07
CA ALA A 62 6.79 -12.17 -10.93
C ALA A 62 7.69 -13.36 -11.35
N ASP A 63 8.83 -13.49 -10.72
CA ASP A 63 9.62 -14.73 -10.71
C ASP A 63 9.18 -15.64 -9.56
N CYS A 64 8.66 -15.04 -8.47
CA CYS A 64 7.94 -15.73 -7.41
C CYS A 64 6.87 -14.80 -6.79
N MET A 65 5.84 -15.39 -6.24
CA MET A 65 4.79 -14.70 -5.51
C MET A 65 4.89 -14.99 -4.03
N VAL A 66 4.72 -13.94 -3.22
CA VAL A 66 4.72 -14.04 -1.76
C VAL A 66 3.36 -13.61 -1.24
N LEU A 67 2.58 -14.56 -0.73
CA LEU A 67 1.34 -14.28 -0.01
C LEU A 67 1.70 -13.93 1.43
N ASN A 68 1.69 -12.63 1.76
CA ASN A 68 2.08 -12.15 3.08
C ASN A 68 0.88 -11.87 3.98
N LYS A 69 1.13 -11.80 5.27
CA LYS A 69 0.14 -11.58 6.34
C LYS A 69 -0.81 -12.77 6.53
N ILE A 70 -0.31 -14.01 6.37
CA ILE A 70 -1.13 -15.21 6.62
C ILE A 70 -1.55 -15.34 8.08
N ASP A 71 -0.90 -14.63 9.00
CA ASP A 71 -1.28 -14.51 10.40
C ASP A 71 -2.65 -13.83 10.62
N LEU A 72 -3.16 -13.15 9.60
CA LEU A 72 -4.48 -12.49 9.58
C LEU A 72 -5.53 -13.26 8.77
N MET A 73 -5.22 -14.47 8.32
CA MET A 73 -6.07 -15.29 7.44
C MET A 73 -6.36 -16.64 8.10
N SER A 74 -7.49 -17.24 7.78
CA SER A 74 -7.74 -18.66 8.11
C SER A 74 -6.93 -19.57 7.17
N ASP A 75 -6.71 -20.82 7.58
CA ASP A 75 -6.01 -21.81 6.74
C ASP A 75 -6.74 -22.03 5.40
N GLU A 76 -8.07 -22.02 5.41
CA GLU A 76 -8.90 -22.15 4.22
C GLU A 76 -8.72 -20.97 3.24
N GLU A 77 -8.57 -19.76 3.77
CA GLU A 77 -8.28 -18.56 2.95
C GLU A 77 -6.89 -18.63 2.34
N VAL A 78 -5.89 -19.03 3.11
CA VAL A 78 -4.52 -19.22 2.61
C VAL A 78 -4.50 -20.24 1.48
N ASP A 79 -5.11 -21.42 1.68
CA ASP A 79 -5.19 -22.49 0.66
C ASP A 79 -5.91 -22.01 -0.62
N ARG A 80 -7.00 -21.28 -0.46
CA ARG A 80 -7.78 -20.71 -1.58
C ARG A 80 -6.94 -19.73 -2.39
N TYR A 81 -6.22 -18.82 -1.74
CA TYR A 81 -5.37 -17.85 -2.41
C TYR A 81 -4.15 -18.48 -3.08
N VAL A 82 -3.50 -19.42 -2.42
CA VAL A 82 -2.40 -20.18 -3.02
C VAL A 82 -2.85 -20.93 -4.27
N LYS A 83 -4.04 -21.57 -4.21
CA LYS A 83 -4.62 -22.25 -5.36
C LYS A 83 -4.90 -21.27 -6.51
N PHE A 84 -5.55 -20.14 -6.22
CA PHE A 84 -5.82 -19.10 -7.21
C PHE A 84 -4.54 -18.59 -7.89
N LEU A 85 -3.51 -18.27 -7.12
CA LEU A 85 -2.24 -17.78 -7.65
C LEU A 85 -1.52 -18.82 -8.53
N LYS A 86 -1.56 -20.10 -8.13
CA LYS A 86 -1.00 -21.20 -8.92
C LYS A 86 -1.78 -21.46 -10.21
N GLU A 87 -3.10 -21.28 -10.21
CA GLU A 87 -3.92 -21.39 -11.41
C GLU A 87 -3.70 -20.21 -12.36
N ALA A 88 -3.57 -19.00 -11.83
CA ALA A 88 -3.29 -17.81 -12.63
C ALA A 88 -1.88 -17.81 -13.24
N CYS A 89 -0.90 -18.36 -12.54
CA CYS A 89 0.50 -18.40 -12.95
C CYS A 89 1.14 -19.75 -12.57
N PRO A 90 0.88 -20.83 -13.35
CA PRO A 90 1.27 -22.20 -12.99
C PRO A 90 2.78 -22.43 -12.79
N ASP A 91 3.61 -21.68 -13.53
CA ASP A 91 5.06 -21.84 -13.53
C ASP A 91 5.78 -20.98 -12.47
N ILE A 92 5.01 -20.25 -11.65
CA ILE A 92 5.55 -19.33 -10.66
C ILE A 92 5.37 -19.91 -9.26
N PRO A 93 6.44 -20.09 -8.47
CA PRO A 93 6.31 -20.53 -7.10
C PRO A 93 5.58 -19.52 -6.24
N VAL A 94 4.75 -20.02 -5.33
CA VAL A 94 3.96 -19.21 -4.39
C VAL A 94 4.39 -19.58 -2.97
N PHE A 95 4.78 -18.57 -2.19
CA PHE A 95 5.23 -18.70 -0.81
C PHE A 95 4.24 -18.00 0.13
N PRO A 96 3.43 -18.74 0.90
CA PRO A 96 2.63 -18.17 1.98
C PRO A 96 3.54 -17.86 3.18
N ILE A 97 3.53 -16.61 3.66
CA ILE A 97 4.37 -16.15 4.78
C ILE A 97 3.62 -15.22 5.73
N SER A 98 4.12 -15.14 6.95
CA SER A 98 3.93 -13.97 7.83
C SER A 98 5.29 -13.35 8.10
N ALA A 99 5.53 -12.17 7.54
CA ALA A 99 6.76 -11.43 7.82
C ALA A 99 6.82 -10.99 9.28
N LYS A 100 5.68 -10.69 9.90
CA LYS A 100 5.55 -10.28 11.31
C LYS A 100 5.92 -11.44 12.24
N GLU A 101 5.34 -12.61 12.03
CA GLU A 101 5.54 -13.80 12.86
C GLU A 101 6.74 -14.66 12.39
N LYS A 102 7.45 -14.22 11.37
CA LYS A 102 8.61 -14.90 10.77
C LYS A 102 8.31 -16.30 10.23
N ILE A 103 7.07 -16.55 9.81
CA ILE A 103 6.63 -17.82 9.21
C ILE A 103 6.98 -17.81 7.73
N GLY A 104 7.59 -18.89 7.21
CA GLY A 104 7.87 -19.10 5.80
C GLY A 104 8.99 -18.22 5.20
N LEU A 105 9.70 -17.41 5.99
CA LEU A 105 10.73 -16.49 5.49
C LEU A 105 11.97 -17.22 4.96
N GLU A 106 12.36 -18.34 5.58
CA GLU A 106 13.54 -19.10 5.18
C GLU A 106 13.40 -19.61 3.74
N GLN A 107 12.24 -20.14 3.38
CA GLN A 107 11.96 -20.64 2.03
C GLN A 107 12.04 -19.54 0.97
N VAL A 108 11.54 -18.34 1.28
CA VAL A 108 11.66 -17.18 0.39
C VAL A 108 13.11 -16.74 0.27
N ALA A 109 13.85 -16.68 1.38
CA ALA A 109 15.25 -16.29 1.40
C ALA A 109 16.12 -17.29 0.59
N ASP A 110 15.93 -18.59 0.79
CA ASP A 110 16.63 -19.62 0.04
C ASP A 110 16.36 -19.53 -1.46
N TYR A 111 15.08 -19.30 -1.83
CA TYR A 111 14.71 -19.12 -3.23
C TYR A 111 15.40 -17.89 -3.84
N VAL A 112 15.35 -16.75 -3.17
CA VAL A 112 15.94 -15.50 -3.66
C VAL A 112 17.46 -15.59 -3.81
N LEU A 113 18.13 -16.35 -2.92
CA LEU A 113 19.58 -16.51 -2.93
C LEU A 113 20.07 -17.55 -3.96
N THR A 114 19.21 -18.47 -4.39
CA THR A 114 19.62 -19.61 -5.23
C THR A 114 19.02 -19.61 -6.63
N ALA A 115 17.87 -18.99 -6.82
CA ALA A 115 17.22 -18.94 -8.11
C ALA A 115 17.68 -17.73 -8.93
N GLU A 116 17.64 -17.88 -10.24
CA GLU A 116 17.92 -16.78 -11.17
C GLU A 116 16.62 -16.10 -11.63
N SER A 117 16.72 -14.81 -11.90
CA SER A 117 15.63 -14.06 -12.51
C SER A 117 15.33 -14.56 -13.92
N ARG A 118 14.05 -14.74 -14.27
CA ARG A 118 13.66 -15.14 -15.62
C ARG A 118 13.97 -14.01 -16.61
N VAL A 119 14.66 -14.36 -17.69
CA VAL A 119 15.09 -13.37 -18.71
C VAL A 119 13.93 -12.97 -19.63
N ASN A 120 12.97 -13.87 -19.87
CA ASN A 120 11.82 -13.60 -20.74
C ASN A 120 10.75 -12.81 -20.01
N ILE A 121 10.75 -11.53 -20.25
CA ILE A 121 9.82 -10.58 -19.64
C ILE A 121 8.56 -10.50 -20.50
N THR A 122 7.43 -10.84 -19.90
CA THR A 122 6.12 -10.58 -20.55
C THR A 122 5.94 -9.08 -20.71
N ASP A 123 5.70 -8.59 -21.94
CA ASP A 123 5.29 -7.20 -22.14
C ASP A 123 3.92 -6.97 -21.50
N ILE A 124 3.90 -6.35 -20.35
CA ILE A 124 2.68 -6.00 -19.60
C ILE A 124 1.95 -4.80 -20.21
N GLY A 125 2.41 -4.31 -21.35
CA GLY A 125 1.77 -3.19 -22.04
C GLY A 125 2.03 -1.83 -21.41
N TYR A 126 3.20 -1.65 -20.76
CA TYR A 126 3.61 -0.35 -20.25
C TYR A 126 3.50 0.73 -21.32
N GLY A 127 2.77 1.84 -21.01
CA GLY A 127 2.48 2.91 -21.97
C GLY A 127 1.33 2.62 -22.94
N LYS A 128 0.71 1.45 -22.92
CA LYS A 128 -0.53 1.18 -23.66
C LYS A 128 -1.72 1.89 -23.00
N PRO A 129 -2.79 2.17 -23.77
CA PRO A 129 -3.95 2.89 -23.25
C PRO A 129 -4.55 2.32 -21.97
N GLU A 130 -4.61 1.00 -21.85
CA GLU A 130 -5.16 0.30 -20.69
C GLU A 130 -4.31 0.52 -19.44
N PHE A 131 -2.98 0.48 -19.59
CA PHE A 131 -2.05 0.77 -18.50
C PHE A 131 -2.18 2.22 -18.03
N VAL A 132 -2.23 3.15 -18.98
CA VAL A 132 -2.40 4.59 -18.69
C VAL A 132 -3.74 4.86 -17.99
N ALA A 133 -4.82 4.20 -18.43
CA ALA A 133 -6.13 4.32 -17.81
C ALA A 133 -6.13 3.79 -16.36
N ALA A 134 -5.48 2.65 -16.11
CA ALA A 134 -5.34 2.09 -14.77
C ALA A 134 -4.54 3.01 -13.81
N GLU A 135 -3.46 3.60 -14.28
CA GLU A 135 -2.68 4.55 -13.49
C GLU A 135 -3.47 5.83 -13.20
N LYS A 136 -4.29 6.30 -14.15
CA LYS A 136 -5.17 7.47 -13.97
C LYS A 136 -6.31 7.24 -12.96
N SER A 137 -6.71 6.00 -12.73
CA SER A 137 -7.77 5.67 -11.79
C SER A 137 -7.33 5.72 -10.32
N MET A 138 -6.05 5.96 -10.05
CA MET A 138 -5.49 5.96 -8.71
C MET A 138 -4.82 7.27 -8.38
N SER A 139 -4.99 7.69 -7.12
CA SER A 139 -4.34 8.87 -6.56
C SER A 139 -3.42 8.51 -5.42
N TRP A 140 -2.40 9.33 -5.27
CA TRP A 140 -1.41 9.27 -4.22
C TRP A 140 -1.55 10.48 -3.34
N PHE A 141 -1.53 10.27 -2.04
CA PHE A 141 -1.59 11.32 -1.04
C PHE A 141 -0.44 11.16 -0.05
N ASN A 142 0.25 12.26 0.22
CA ASN A 142 1.28 12.33 1.25
C ASN A 142 1.11 13.63 2.02
N ARG A 143 1.01 13.54 3.35
CA ARG A 143 0.94 14.71 4.22
C ARG A 143 1.77 14.51 5.46
N ASN A 144 2.50 15.56 5.85
CA ASN A 144 3.26 15.64 7.09
C ASN A 144 2.75 16.84 7.88
N VAL A 145 2.22 16.58 9.07
CA VAL A 145 1.64 17.60 9.94
C VAL A 145 2.25 17.57 11.33
N PHE A 146 2.13 18.70 12.00
CA PHE A 146 2.37 18.83 13.42
C PHE A 146 1.08 19.23 14.12
N ILE A 147 0.63 18.41 15.07
CA ILE A 147 -0.60 18.55 15.82
C ILE A 147 -0.25 19.04 17.23
N THR A 148 -0.95 20.04 17.73
CA THR A 148 -0.70 20.62 19.06
C THR A 148 -2.00 20.89 19.76
N ALA A 149 -2.15 20.49 21.03
CA ALA A 149 -3.29 20.80 21.87
C ALA A 149 -3.45 22.32 22.02
N LYS A 150 -4.68 22.85 21.80
CA LYS A 150 -4.95 24.28 21.93
C LYS A 150 -4.97 24.75 23.38
N ASP A 151 -5.37 23.90 24.29
CA ASP A 151 -5.50 24.19 25.73
C ASP A 151 -4.31 23.64 26.55
N GLY A 152 -3.32 23.07 25.91
CA GLY A 152 -2.14 22.48 26.56
C GLY A 152 -2.39 21.18 27.32
N LYS A 153 -3.58 20.55 27.15
CA LYS A 153 -3.85 19.24 27.71
C LYS A 153 -3.41 18.14 26.79
N ALA A 154 -2.84 17.09 27.36
CA ALA A 154 -2.50 15.91 26.59
C ALA A 154 -3.76 15.22 26.03
N PHE A 155 -3.61 14.61 24.88
CA PHE A 155 -4.62 13.81 24.17
C PHE A 155 -4.06 12.43 23.84
N ASP A 156 -4.95 11.43 23.72
CA ASP A 156 -4.57 10.13 23.21
C ASP A 156 -4.28 10.23 21.69
N GLY A 157 -3.00 10.03 21.34
CA GLY A 157 -2.56 10.08 19.96
C GLY A 157 -3.02 8.87 19.14
N ASN A 158 -3.25 7.71 19.78
CA ASN A 158 -3.76 6.52 19.12
C ASN A 158 -5.21 6.73 18.70
N GLU A 159 -6.07 7.16 19.63
CA GLU A 159 -7.46 7.47 19.34
C GLU A 159 -7.61 8.56 18.27
N LEU A 160 -6.76 9.60 18.30
CA LEU A 160 -6.79 10.65 17.28
C LEU A 160 -6.47 10.10 15.89
N VAL A 161 -5.48 9.20 15.78
CA VAL A 161 -5.08 8.61 14.51
C VAL A 161 -6.13 7.62 14.00
N ASP A 162 -6.74 6.83 14.88
CA ASP A 162 -7.83 5.92 14.53
C ASP A 162 -9.04 6.69 14.00
N ASP A 163 -9.47 7.74 14.70
CA ASP A 163 -10.55 8.60 14.23
C ASP A 163 -10.24 9.25 12.87
N LEU A 164 -9.01 9.71 12.66
CA LEU A 164 -8.60 10.27 11.37
C LEU A 164 -8.70 9.22 10.24
N ILE A 165 -8.25 8.00 10.49
CA ILE A 165 -8.34 6.91 9.52
C ILE A 165 -9.81 6.55 9.26
N ASP A 166 -10.64 6.52 10.31
CA ASP A 166 -12.06 6.23 10.19
C ASP A 166 -12.82 7.32 9.42
N GLU A 167 -12.52 8.59 9.65
CA GLU A 167 -13.13 9.68 8.87
C GLU A 167 -12.75 9.61 7.39
N ILE A 168 -11.47 9.32 7.07
CA ILE A 168 -11.03 9.09 5.69
C ILE A 168 -11.77 7.87 5.10
N ARG A 169 -11.89 6.77 5.84
CA ARG A 169 -12.62 5.57 5.43
C ARG A 169 -14.08 5.88 5.13
N ASN A 170 -14.75 6.60 6.03
CA ASN A 170 -16.15 6.98 5.88
C ASN A 170 -16.37 7.88 4.65
N GLY A 171 -15.47 8.83 4.40
CA GLY A 171 -15.51 9.67 3.20
C GLY A 171 -15.35 8.85 1.91
N LEU A 172 -14.46 7.86 1.90
CA LEU A 172 -14.28 6.96 0.76
C LEU A 172 -15.52 6.08 0.54
N ILE A 173 -16.09 5.49 1.59
CA ILE A 173 -17.33 4.69 1.52
C ILE A 173 -18.49 5.52 0.97
N ALA A 174 -18.69 6.74 1.48
CA ALA A 174 -19.74 7.64 1.03
C ALA A 174 -19.66 7.95 -0.48
N ASN A 175 -18.45 7.98 -1.01
CA ASN A 175 -18.16 8.20 -2.43
C ASN A 175 -18.01 6.90 -3.24
N LYS A 176 -18.26 5.72 -2.66
CA LYS A 176 -18.09 4.40 -3.27
C LYS A 176 -16.67 4.18 -3.80
N ARG A 177 -15.68 4.61 -3.04
CA ARG A 177 -14.25 4.48 -3.33
C ARG A 177 -13.57 3.53 -2.36
N ASN A 178 -12.37 3.08 -2.72
CA ASN A 178 -11.56 2.18 -1.89
C ASN A 178 -10.14 2.72 -1.70
N VAL A 179 -9.50 2.28 -0.61
CA VAL A 179 -8.11 2.60 -0.28
C VAL A 179 -7.31 1.32 -0.07
N PRO A 180 -6.63 0.81 -1.10
CA PRO A 180 -5.79 -0.38 -0.96
C PRO A 180 -4.56 -0.15 -0.07
N HIS A 181 -4.27 1.09 0.27
CA HIS A 181 -3.12 1.44 1.10
C HIS A 181 -3.32 2.81 1.75
N LEU A 182 -3.53 2.83 3.06
CA LEU A 182 -3.41 4.00 3.89
C LEU A 182 -2.51 3.65 5.07
N LYS A 183 -1.48 4.43 5.29
CA LYS A 183 -0.52 4.25 6.39
C LYS A 183 -0.27 5.56 7.10
N THR A 184 -0.15 5.48 8.41
CA THR A 184 0.22 6.60 9.25
C THR A 184 1.45 6.26 10.08
N PHE A 185 2.24 7.29 10.35
CA PHE A 185 3.36 7.23 11.26
C PHE A 185 3.25 8.41 12.20
N ALA A 186 2.94 8.14 13.45
CA ALA A 186 2.75 9.12 14.50
C ALA A 186 3.95 9.11 15.44
N VAL A 187 4.50 10.28 15.77
CA VAL A 187 5.62 10.44 16.69
C VAL A 187 5.21 11.40 17.80
N GLY A 188 5.17 10.89 19.02
CA GLY A 188 4.93 11.62 20.26
C GLY A 188 6.21 12.13 20.90
N LYS A 189 6.36 11.90 22.21
CA LYS A 189 7.54 12.29 22.98
C LYS A 189 8.66 11.24 22.84
N GLU A 190 9.92 11.68 22.89
CA GLU A 190 11.13 10.88 23.15
C GLU A 190 11.18 9.47 22.53
N ASN A 191 11.05 9.32 21.22
CA ASN A 191 11.04 8.05 20.52
C ASN A 191 9.77 7.19 20.71
N ASP A 192 8.73 7.76 21.34
CA ASP A 192 7.41 7.13 21.34
C ASP A 192 6.74 7.32 19.98
N TYR A 193 6.37 6.21 19.35
CA TYR A 193 5.78 6.26 18.01
C TYR A 193 4.70 5.21 17.80
N GLY A 194 3.72 5.55 16.95
CA GLY A 194 2.66 4.67 16.48
C GLY A 194 2.73 4.44 14.98
N LYS A 195 2.31 3.25 14.55
CA LYS A 195 2.15 2.86 13.15
C LYS A 195 0.80 2.20 12.95
N PHE A 196 -0.01 2.82 12.12
CA PHE A 196 -1.35 2.35 11.83
C PHE A 196 -1.51 2.20 10.32
N SER A 197 -2.31 1.24 9.91
CA SER A 197 -2.60 1.04 8.49
C SER A 197 -4.02 0.55 8.24
N LEU A 198 -4.59 1.01 7.13
CA LEU A 198 -5.83 0.52 6.58
C LEU A 198 -5.55 -0.02 5.17
N ILE A 199 -5.99 -1.24 4.90
CA ILE A 199 -5.68 -1.99 3.67
C ILE A 199 -6.91 -2.18 2.76
N GLY A 200 -8.01 -1.58 3.13
CA GLY A 200 -9.29 -1.56 2.42
C GLY A 200 -10.37 -1.01 3.34
N VAL A 201 -11.41 -0.41 2.79
CA VAL A 201 -12.49 0.20 3.59
C VAL A 201 -13.28 -0.81 4.42
N ASP A 202 -13.26 -2.10 4.05
CA ASP A 202 -13.96 -3.19 4.74
C ASP A 202 -13.07 -3.89 5.81
N TYR A 203 -11.89 -3.34 6.09
CA TYR A 203 -10.94 -3.93 7.03
C TYR A 203 -10.83 -3.11 8.30
N ASP A 204 -10.47 -3.77 9.39
CA ASP A 204 -10.11 -3.10 10.63
C ASP A 204 -8.79 -2.35 10.48
N ILE A 205 -8.62 -1.30 11.29
CA ILE A 205 -7.36 -0.58 11.38
C ILE A 205 -6.33 -1.51 12.04
N ILE A 206 -5.19 -1.66 11.38
CA ILE A 206 -4.09 -2.49 11.88
C ILE A 206 -3.16 -1.60 12.69
N HIS A 207 -2.96 -1.94 13.97
CA HIS A 207 -2.01 -1.30 14.86
C HIS A 207 -0.73 -2.13 14.89
N ASP A 208 0.25 -1.79 14.03
CA ASP A 208 1.56 -2.45 14.06
C ASP A 208 2.38 -2.01 15.29
N GLN A 209 2.16 -0.77 15.76
CA GLN A 209 2.76 -0.18 16.96
C GLN A 209 1.86 0.95 17.44
N GLU A 210 1.62 1.02 18.76
CA GLU A 210 0.87 2.10 19.41
C GLU A 210 1.82 3.03 20.18
N LEU A 211 1.39 4.30 20.30
CA LEU A 211 1.97 5.26 21.22
C LEU A 211 1.71 4.78 22.66
N LYS A 212 2.69 4.95 23.53
CA LYS A 212 2.63 4.49 24.93
C LYS A 212 2.03 5.53 25.87
N GLU A 213 2.13 6.80 25.50
CA GLU A 213 1.76 7.92 26.36
C GLU A 213 0.89 8.93 25.60
N GLU A 214 -0.05 9.55 26.32
CA GLU A 214 -0.74 10.74 25.86
C GLU A 214 0.26 11.87 25.60
N THR A 215 -0.05 12.73 24.65
CA THR A 215 0.84 13.80 24.23
C THR A 215 0.11 15.12 23.99
N GLU A 216 0.77 16.25 24.24
CA GLU A 216 0.29 17.58 23.85
C GLU A 216 0.69 17.93 22.43
N LYS A 217 1.64 17.17 21.85
CA LYS A 217 2.23 17.42 20.53
C LYS A 217 2.50 16.10 19.82
N LEU A 218 2.01 16.02 18.60
CA LEU A 218 2.18 14.84 17.75
C LEU A 218 2.67 15.28 16.36
N ARG A 219 3.70 14.63 15.86
CA ARG A 219 4.02 14.69 14.44
C ARG A 219 3.38 13.50 13.74
N LEU A 220 2.62 13.76 12.69
CA LEU A 220 1.91 12.73 11.94
C LEU A 220 2.26 12.80 10.46
N VAL A 221 2.63 11.65 9.91
CA VAL A 221 2.77 11.44 8.47
C VAL A 221 1.63 10.53 8.02
N VAL A 222 0.92 10.94 6.99
CA VAL A 222 -0.17 10.18 6.35
C VAL A 222 0.21 9.91 4.91
N ASN A 223 0.17 8.65 4.51
CA ASN A 223 0.35 8.19 3.14
C ASN A 223 -0.87 7.38 2.72
N ALA A 224 -1.51 7.77 1.64
CA ALA A 224 -2.62 7.00 1.08
C ALA A 224 -2.44 6.77 -0.42
N ARG A 225 -2.95 5.63 -0.87
CA ARG A 225 -3.17 5.33 -2.28
C ARG A 225 -4.60 4.86 -2.43
N ALA A 226 -5.42 5.66 -3.10
CA ALA A 226 -6.85 5.41 -3.23
C ALA A 226 -7.26 5.26 -4.70
N VAL A 227 -8.36 4.55 -4.91
CA VAL A 227 -8.98 4.36 -6.23
C VAL A 227 -10.01 5.47 -6.42
N CYS A 228 -9.54 6.68 -6.67
CA CYS A 228 -10.35 7.87 -6.94
C CYS A 228 -9.48 8.97 -7.57
N GLU A 229 -10.13 10.05 -7.96
CA GLU A 229 -9.51 11.28 -8.45
C GLU A 229 -8.77 11.99 -7.31
N SER A 230 -7.66 12.68 -7.62
CA SER A 230 -6.80 13.33 -6.63
C SER A 230 -7.51 14.44 -5.85
N ASP A 231 -8.35 15.22 -6.51
CA ASP A 231 -9.11 16.29 -5.86
C ASP A 231 -10.09 15.72 -4.82
N LEU A 232 -10.81 14.64 -5.17
CA LEU A 232 -11.71 13.97 -4.24
C LEU A 232 -10.96 13.39 -3.02
N LEU A 233 -9.80 12.76 -3.25
CA LEU A 233 -9.00 12.24 -2.14
C LEU A 233 -8.51 13.37 -1.23
N LEU A 234 -8.09 14.48 -1.82
CA LEU A 234 -7.64 15.65 -1.07
C LEU A 234 -8.77 16.22 -0.20
N ASP A 235 -9.97 16.42 -0.77
CA ASP A 235 -11.14 16.91 -0.06
C ASP A 235 -11.52 15.98 1.11
N ILE A 236 -11.59 14.67 0.88
CA ILE A 236 -11.89 13.69 1.93
C ILE A 236 -10.89 13.78 3.09
N VAL A 237 -9.60 13.89 2.78
CA VAL A 237 -8.56 13.95 3.81
C VAL A 237 -8.59 15.31 4.54
N ASP A 238 -8.85 16.41 3.85
CA ASP A 238 -8.98 17.74 4.47
C ASP A 238 -10.15 17.77 5.45
N ASP A 239 -11.31 17.27 5.04
CA ASP A 239 -12.50 17.16 5.91
C ASP A 239 -12.21 16.30 7.15
N ALA A 240 -11.52 15.15 6.98
CA ALA A 240 -11.14 14.28 8.08
C ALA A 240 -10.21 14.98 9.09
N PHE A 241 -9.23 15.75 8.61
CA PHE A 241 -8.37 16.55 9.47
C PHE A 241 -9.13 17.64 10.22
N ASP A 242 -10.10 18.28 9.60
CA ASP A 242 -10.93 19.31 10.24
C ASP A 242 -11.80 18.70 11.35
N VAL A 243 -12.42 17.53 11.11
CA VAL A 243 -13.22 16.81 12.12
C VAL A 243 -12.37 16.46 13.34
N VAL A 244 -11.18 15.86 13.16
CA VAL A 244 -10.34 15.50 14.30
C VAL A 244 -9.75 16.71 14.99
N ALA A 245 -9.48 17.81 14.25
CA ALA A 245 -8.99 19.05 14.85
C ALA A 245 -10.02 19.68 15.80
N GLU A 246 -11.30 19.59 15.47
CA GLU A 246 -12.40 20.03 16.33
C GLU A 246 -12.59 19.08 17.51
N LYS A 247 -12.71 17.77 17.25
CA LYS A 247 -12.96 16.73 18.26
C LYS A 247 -11.93 16.74 19.39
N TYR A 248 -10.66 16.83 19.03
CA TYR A 248 -9.54 16.78 19.99
C TYR A 248 -9.07 18.16 20.47
N ASN A 249 -9.73 19.25 20.04
CA ASN A 249 -9.34 20.62 20.35
C ASN A 249 -7.85 20.88 20.07
N VAL A 250 -7.39 20.47 18.90
CA VAL A 250 -6.01 20.61 18.47
C VAL A 250 -5.86 21.62 17.34
N LYS A 251 -4.65 22.15 17.19
CA LYS A 251 -4.22 22.93 16.03
C LYS A 251 -3.32 22.06 15.16
N ILE A 252 -3.60 22.01 13.87
CA ILE A 252 -2.84 21.26 12.88
C ILE A 252 -2.03 22.25 12.03
N LYS A 253 -0.72 22.01 11.94
CA LYS A 253 0.19 22.76 11.06
C LYS A 253 0.72 21.80 10.00
N VAL A 254 0.36 22.06 8.75
CA VAL A 254 0.84 21.31 7.60
C VAL A 254 2.27 21.78 7.24
N PHE A 255 3.22 20.86 7.15
CA PHE A 255 4.58 21.11 6.66
C PHE A 255 4.75 20.73 5.21
N PHE A 256 4.07 19.65 4.82
CA PHE A 256 4.09 19.15 3.47
C PHE A 256 2.73 18.49 3.18
N SER A 257 2.19 18.75 2.02
CA SER A 257 0.99 18.06 1.50
C SER A 257 1.09 17.97 0.00
N GLU A 258 0.89 16.77 -0.52
CA GLU A 258 0.87 16.47 -1.93
C GLU A 258 -0.20 15.44 -2.22
N CYS A 259 -1.07 15.72 -3.20
CA CYS A 259 -2.04 14.80 -3.75
C CYS A 259 -1.96 14.86 -5.26
N PHE A 260 -1.78 13.72 -5.92
CA PHE A 260 -1.62 13.67 -7.37
C PHE A 260 -2.06 12.32 -7.95
N GLY A 261 -2.59 12.35 -9.15
CA GLY A 261 -2.72 11.19 -10.02
C GLY A 261 -1.41 10.93 -10.78
N MET A 262 -1.13 9.70 -11.16
CA MET A 262 0.13 9.34 -11.87
C MET A 262 0.31 10.04 -13.22
N MET A 263 -0.75 10.63 -13.76
CA MET A 263 -0.75 11.27 -15.08
C MET A 263 -1.23 12.73 -15.02
N ASP A 264 -1.18 13.37 -13.85
CA ASP A 264 -1.48 14.81 -13.76
C ASP A 264 -0.44 15.58 -14.58
N GLU A 265 -0.91 16.27 -15.62
CA GLU A 265 -0.07 17.04 -16.52
C GLU A 265 0.65 18.15 -15.75
N GLY A 266 1.97 18.07 -15.65
CA GLY A 266 2.78 19.17 -15.14
C GLY A 266 3.87 18.83 -14.14
N ARG A 267 4.07 17.56 -13.76
CA ARG A 267 5.16 17.15 -12.86
C ARG A 267 6.13 16.22 -13.57
N HIS A 268 7.15 16.83 -14.17
CA HIS A 268 8.36 16.18 -14.67
C HIS A 268 9.56 16.69 -13.89
#